data_94ede950a81f68b67deb3f3275550ea4
#
_entry.id   94ede950a81f68b67deb3f3275550ea4
#
_cell.length_a   1.000
_cell.length_b   1.000
_cell.length_c   1.000
_cell.angle_alpha   90.00
_cell.angle_beta   90.00
_cell.angle_gamma   90.00
#
_symmetry.space_group_name_H-M   'P 1'
#
loop_
_entity.id
_entity.type
_entity.pdbx_description
1 polymer ?
#
loop_
_entity_poly.entity_id
_entity_poly.type
_entity_poly.pdbx_seq_one_letter_code
_entity_poly.pdbx_strand_id
1 'polypeptide(L)'
;MKTLLNKIQTLSFIILPAFFSFIGGCSRIDHKQSALDPKGLVSQNQYDIFMLSVWITIFLFCAVGGCLMYVLWKYRAKTPEEAMEVPPQSHGNSKIEISLIIASTLILIILAVPTLQGVVLMNRVPDPNDSETLDKLGLDRSAID
;
A
#
# COMPACT_ATOMS: atom_id res chain seq x y z
N MET A 1 -28.84 -25.87 2.76
CA MET A 1 -28.89 -24.40 2.59
C MET A 1 -28.80 -23.67 3.94
N LYS A 2 -29.55 -24.03 4.95
CA LYS A 2 -29.51 -23.39 6.30
C LYS A 2 -28.16 -23.49 7.04
N THR A 3 -27.44 -24.59 6.89
CA THR A 3 -26.11 -24.80 7.50
C THR A 3 -25.00 -23.93 6.88
N LEU A 4 -25.08 -23.63 5.59
CA LEU A 4 -24.16 -22.74 4.89
C LEU A 4 -24.41 -21.28 5.31
N LEU A 5 -25.66 -20.85 5.39
CA LEU A 5 -26.02 -19.52 5.86
C LEU A 5 -25.55 -19.28 7.31
N ASN A 6 -25.74 -20.26 8.21
CA ASN A 6 -25.23 -20.16 9.57
C ASN A 6 -23.69 -20.04 9.63
N LYS A 7 -22.96 -20.80 8.81
CA LYS A 7 -21.48 -20.68 8.75
C LYS A 7 -21.02 -19.31 8.25
N ILE A 8 -21.68 -18.77 7.23
CA ILE A 8 -21.37 -17.42 6.70
C ILE A 8 -21.67 -16.35 7.75
N GLN A 9 -22.78 -16.50 8.46
CA GLN A 9 -23.18 -15.56 9.51
C GLN A 9 -22.21 -15.61 10.70
N THR A 10 -21.77 -16.79 11.12
CA THR A 10 -20.75 -16.95 12.17
C THR A 10 -19.40 -16.39 11.76
N LEU A 11 -18.99 -16.60 10.51
CA LEU A 11 -17.75 -16.07 9.96
C LEU A 11 -17.76 -14.53 9.89
N SER A 12 -18.89 -13.95 9.50
CA SER A 12 -19.10 -12.50 9.49
C SER A 12 -19.01 -11.88 10.89
N PHE A 13 -19.57 -12.57 11.91
CA PHE A 13 -19.52 -12.13 13.31
C PHE A 13 -18.09 -12.16 13.90
N ILE A 14 -17.18 -12.96 13.35
CA ILE A 14 -15.79 -13.04 13.79
C ILE A 14 -14.92 -12.05 13.00
N ILE A 15 -15.13 -11.94 11.68
CA ILE A 15 -14.30 -11.08 10.81
C ILE A 15 -14.60 -9.60 11.07
N LEU A 16 -15.85 -9.23 11.30
CA LEU A 16 -16.24 -7.83 11.49
C LEU A 16 -15.56 -7.19 12.72
N PRO A 17 -15.61 -7.76 13.94
CA PRO A 17 -14.90 -7.18 15.10
C PRO A 17 -13.39 -7.28 14.97
N ALA A 18 -12.83 -8.30 14.32
CA ALA A 18 -11.40 -8.38 14.03
C ALA A 18 -10.96 -7.23 13.12
N PHE A 19 -11.73 -6.90 12.08
CA PHE A 19 -11.48 -5.77 11.21
C PHE A 19 -11.56 -4.42 11.95
N PHE A 20 -12.56 -4.25 12.82
CA PHE A 20 -12.69 -3.05 13.67
C PHE A 20 -11.55 -2.92 14.69
N SER A 21 -11.01 -4.01 15.20
CA SER A 21 -9.86 -3.99 16.11
C SER A 21 -8.58 -3.50 15.45
N PHE A 22 -8.42 -3.73 14.15
CA PHE A 22 -7.31 -3.17 13.36
C PHE A 22 -7.43 -1.65 13.18
N ILE A 23 -8.64 -1.11 13.06
CA ILE A 23 -8.88 0.33 12.90
C ILE A 23 -8.64 1.08 14.23
N GLY A 24 -8.89 0.45 15.37
CA GLY A 24 -8.69 1.04 16.70
C GLY A 24 -7.22 1.28 17.10
N GLY A 25 -6.26 0.72 16.35
CA GLY A 25 -4.82 0.92 16.57
C GLY A 25 -4.32 2.34 16.31
N CYS A 26 -5.09 3.17 15.59
CA CYS A 26 -4.70 4.53 15.22
C CYS A 26 -4.86 5.57 16.36
N SER A 27 -5.38 5.20 17.54
CA SER A 27 -5.61 6.13 18.66
C SER A 27 -4.35 6.61 19.41
N ARG A 28 -3.14 6.17 19.00
CA ARG A 28 -1.86 6.55 19.64
C ARG A 28 -0.91 7.28 18.69
N ILE A 29 -1.42 8.16 17.84
CA ILE A 29 -0.63 8.90 16.86
C ILE A 29 0.25 9.98 17.49
N ASP A 30 -0.08 10.45 18.69
CA ASP A 30 0.58 11.59 19.36
C ASP A 30 1.72 11.22 20.34
N HIS A 31 2.32 10.07 20.24
CA HIS A 31 3.45 9.70 21.09
C HIS A 31 4.80 10.11 20.47
N LYS A 32 5.75 10.48 21.34
CA LYS A 32 7.13 10.89 21.00
C LYS A 32 7.91 9.92 20.09
N GLN A 33 7.39 8.73 19.81
CA GLN A 33 7.95 7.71 18.91
C GLN A 33 6.98 7.32 17.80
N SER A 34 6.06 8.20 17.40
CA SER A 34 5.14 7.91 16.31
C SER A 34 5.87 7.97 14.96
N ALA A 35 5.76 6.91 14.17
CA ALA A 35 6.26 6.89 12.79
C ALA A 35 5.52 7.90 11.88
N LEU A 36 4.36 8.40 12.32
CA LEU A 36 3.53 9.37 11.60
C LEU A 36 3.78 10.83 12.02
N ASP A 37 4.63 11.07 13.02
CA ASP A 37 5.06 12.40 13.47
C ASP A 37 6.60 12.45 13.47
N PRO A 38 7.24 12.60 12.30
CA PRO A 38 8.69 12.58 12.17
C PRO A 38 9.31 13.82 12.81
N LYS A 39 10.26 13.61 13.74
CA LYS A 39 10.95 14.70 14.47
C LYS A 39 12.37 14.96 13.96
N GLY A 40 12.79 14.33 12.85
CA GLY A 40 14.13 14.50 12.30
C GLY A 40 14.20 14.30 10.80
N LEU A 41 15.28 14.78 10.16
CA LEU A 41 15.46 14.74 8.71
C LEU A 41 15.33 13.32 8.13
N VAL A 42 15.96 12.34 8.75
CA VAL A 42 15.91 10.93 8.33
C VAL A 42 14.49 10.37 8.48
N SER A 43 13.84 10.69 9.59
CA SER A 43 12.46 10.26 9.85
C SER A 43 11.48 10.90 8.89
N GLN A 44 11.68 12.16 8.50
CA GLN A 44 10.89 12.86 7.50
C GLN A 44 11.01 12.19 6.13
N ASN A 45 12.22 11.87 5.68
CA ASN A 45 12.44 11.19 4.41
C ASN A 45 11.80 9.77 4.40
N GLN A 46 11.86 9.05 5.52
CA GLN A 46 11.19 7.76 5.65
C GLN A 46 9.66 7.90 5.60
N TYR A 47 9.11 8.94 6.21
CA TYR A 47 7.69 9.25 6.16
C TYR A 47 7.22 9.55 4.74
N ASP A 48 7.97 10.32 3.97
CA ASP A 48 7.63 10.66 2.58
C ASP A 48 7.61 9.42 1.68
N ILE A 49 8.61 8.55 1.81
CA ILE A 49 8.65 7.27 1.09
C ILE A 49 7.49 6.36 1.51
N PHE A 50 7.18 6.31 2.79
CA PHE A 50 6.05 5.55 3.31
C PHE A 50 4.73 6.06 2.75
N MET A 51 4.48 7.38 2.75
CA MET A 51 3.27 7.97 2.19
C MET A 51 3.14 7.74 0.68
N LEU A 52 4.24 7.82 -0.07
CA LEU A 52 4.25 7.45 -1.47
C LEU A 52 3.80 5.99 -1.67
N SER A 53 4.34 5.08 -0.87
CA SER A 53 3.97 3.65 -0.91
C SER A 53 2.50 3.43 -0.57
N VAL A 54 1.97 4.14 0.42
CA VAL A 54 0.56 4.09 0.82
C VAL A 54 -0.35 4.53 -0.34
N TRP A 55 -0.05 5.64 -1.00
CA TRP A 55 -0.83 6.12 -2.13
C TRP A 55 -0.84 5.14 -3.31
N ILE A 56 0.32 4.59 -3.66
CA ILE A 56 0.44 3.57 -4.71
C ILE A 56 -0.37 2.32 -4.32
N THR A 57 -0.29 1.88 -3.07
CA THR A 57 -1.04 0.72 -2.58
C THR A 57 -2.54 0.94 -2.64
N ILE A 58 -3.02 2.10 -2.21
CA ILE A 58 -4.46 2.47 -2.30
C ILE A 58 -4.90 2.48 -3.76
N PHE A 59 -4.13 3.08 -4.66
CA PHE A 59 -4.43 3.10 -6.08
C PHE A 59 -4.55 1.69 -6.66
N LEU A 60 -3.57 0.82 -6.40
CA LEU A 60 -3.58 -0.57 -6.85
C LEU A 60 -4.75 -1.35 -6.26
N PHE A 61 -5.02 -1.17 -4.98
CA PHE A 61 -6.14 -1.84 -4.31
C PHE A 61 -7.48 -1.43 -4.93
N CYS A 62 -7.69 -0.16 -5.20
CA CYS A 62 -8.89 0.34 -5.86
C CYS A 62 -8.99 -0.15 -7.32
N ALA A 63 -7.89 -0.16 -8.06
CA ALA A 63 -7.87 -0.63 -9.44
C ALA A 63 -8.19 -2.13 -9.54
N VAL A 64 -7.47 -2.94 -8.78
CA VAL A 64 -7.67 -4.42 -8.80
C VAL A 64 -9.02 -4.79 -8.18
N GLY A 65 -9.37 -4.19 -7.03
CA GLY A 65 -10.65 -4.41 -6.37
C GLY A 65 -11.84 -3.99 -7.23
N GLY A 66 -11.72 -2.84 -7.92
CA GLY A 66 -12.72 -2.37 -8.86
C GLY A 66 -12.90 -3.31 -10.06
N CYS A 67 -11.80 -3.79 -10.66
CA CYS A 67 -11.85 -4.78 -11.72
C CYS A 67 -12.50 -6.09 -11.25
N LEU A 68 -12.11 -6.57 -10.07
CA LEU A 68 -12.68 -7.79 -9.48
C LEU A 68 -14.19 -7.64 -9.23
N MET A 69 -14.60 -6.53 -8.64
CA MET A 69 -16.01 -6.24 -8.37
C MET A 69 -16.82 -6.16 -9.66
N TYR A 70 -16.26 -5.51 -10.71
CA TYR A 70 -16.87 -5.45 -12.03
C TYR A 70 -17.06 -6.84 -12.63
N VAL A 71 -16.04 -7.70 -12.58
CA VAL A 71 -16.10 -9.08 -13.10
C VAL A 71 -17.14 -9.89 -12.33
N LEU A 72 -17.13 -9.84 -11.02
CA LEU A 72 -18.11 -10.54 -10.17
C LEU A 72 -19.54 -10.10 -10.45
N TRP A 73 -19.74 -8.80 -10.68
CA TRP A 73 -21.07 -8.28 -10.98
C TRP A 73 -21.54 -8.64 -12.38
N LYS A 74 -20.66 -8.53 -13.39
CA LYS A 74 -20.96 -8.77 -14.79
C LYS A 74 -21.17 -10.26 -15.11
N TYR A 75 -20.33 -11.13 -14.55
CA TYR A 75 -20.33 -12.57 -14.84
C TYR A 75 -21.00 -13.42 -13.76
N ARG A 76 -21.77 -12.78 -12.89
CA ARG A 76 -22.58 -13.50 -11.90
C ARG A 76 -23.63 -14.33 -12.60
N ALA A 77 -23.65 -15.65 -12.37
CA ALA A 77 -24.72 -16.53 -12.81
C ALA A 77 -26.07 -16.06 -12.25
N LYS A 78 -27.05 -15.88 -13.13
CA LYS A 78 -28.40 -15.41 -12.77
C LYS A 78 -29.36 -16.56 -12.52
N THR A 79 -29.07 -17.72 -13.11
CA THR A 79 -29.88 -18.92 -12.98
C THR A 79 -29.06 -20.11 -12.50
N PRO A 80 -29.66 -21.10 -11.82
CA PRO A 80 -28.95 -22.31 -11.41
C PRO A 80 -28.41 -23.14 -12.60
N GLU A 81 -29.01 -23.02 -13.77
CA GLU A 81 -28.59 -23.70 -15.01
C GLU A 81 -27.31 -23.05 -15.55
N GLU A 82 -27.22 -21.72 -15.60
CA GLU A 82 -26.00 -21.00 -15.98
C GLU A 82 -24.81 -21.30 -15.06
N ALA A 83 -25.08 -21.62 -13.78
CA ALA A 83 -24.02 -21.97 -12.83
C ALA A 83 -23.43 -23.37 -13.07
N MET A 84 -24.11 -24.24 -13.81
CA MET A 84 -23.65 -25.58 -14.19
C MET A 84 -23.00 -25.62 -15.58
N GLU A 85 -23.18 -24.59 -16.41
CA GLU A 85 -22.50 -24.48 -17.70
C GLU A 85 -21.02 -24.22 -17.53
N VAL A 86 -20.20 -24.98 -18.25
CA VAL A 86 -18.75 -24.72 -18.29
C VAL A 86 -18.53 -23.44 -19.11
N PRO A 87 -17.97 -22.39 -18.52
CA PRO A 87 -17.74 -21.14 -19.23
C PRO A 87 -16.81 -21.36 -20.44
N PRO A 88 -17.01 -20.62 -21.54
CA PRO A 88 -16.17 -20.74 -22.73
C PRO A 88 -14.70 -20.47 -22.38
N GLN A 89 -13.86 -21.44 -22.64
CA GLN A 89 -12.42 -21.34 -22.42
C GLN A 89 -11.83 -20.41 -23.48
N SER A 90 -11.35 -19.22 -23.05
CA SER A 90 -10.63 -18.31 -23.93
C SER A 90 -9.13 -18.37 -23.65
N HIS A 91 -8.33 -18.32 -24.74
CA HIS A 91 -6.89 -18.17 -24.61
C HIS A 91 -6.54 -16.80 -24.01
N GLY A 92 -5.48 -16.75 -23.18
CA GLY A 92 -4.98 -15.51 -22.59
C GLY A 92 -4.62 -14.47 -23.67
N ASN A 93 -4.74 -13.20 -23.32
CA ASN A 93 -4.37 -12.11 -24.22
C ASN A 93 -2.96 -11.64 -23.88
N SER A 94 -1.98 -12.01 -24.70
CA SER A 94 -0.56 -11.65 -24.50
C SER A 94 -0.31 -10.14 -24.39
N LYS A 95 -1.16 -9.30 -25.01
CA LYS A 95 -1.01 -7.84 -24.89
C LYS A 95 -1.36 -7.34 -23.48
N ILE A 96 -2.39 -7.91 -22.85
CA ILE A 96 -2.77 -7.58 -21.47
C ILE A 96 -1.68 -8.06 -20.51
N GLU A 97 -1.17 -9.26 -20.72
CA GLU A 97 -0.13 -9.85 -19.91
C GLU A 97 1.15 -9.02 -19.92
N ILE A 98 1.64 -8.65 -21.11
CA ILE A 98 2.82 -7.77 -21.26
C ILE A 98 2.57 -6.40 -20.65
N SER A 99 1.38 -5.81 -20.82
CA SER A 99 1.06 -4.51 -20.24
C SER A 99 1.08 -4.52 -18.71
N LEU A 100 0.63 -5.60 -18.09
CA LEU A 100 0.67 -5.77 -16.63
C LEU A 100 2.11 -5.91 -16.11
N ILE A 101 2.97 -6.64 -16.85
CA ILE A 101 4.39 -6.76 -16.51
C ILE A 101 5.07 -5.39 -16.59
N ILE A 102 4.84 -4.63 -17.65
CA ILE A 102 5.38 -3.28 -17.80
C ILE A 102 4.88 -2.36 -16.68
N ALA A 103 3.59 -2.39 -16.37
CA ALA A 103 3.01 -1.56 -15.32
C ALA A 103 3.61 -1.87 -13.94
N SER A 104 3.78 -3.15 -13.59
CA SER A 104 4.39 -3.55 -12.32
C SER A 104 5.86 -3.14 -12.23
N THR A 105 6.61 -3.26 -13.34
CA THR A 105 8.01 -2.82 -13.42
C THR A 105 8.14 -1.32 -13.26
N LEU A 106 7.26 -0.52 -13.87
CA LEU A 106 7.25 0.94 -13.71
C LEU A 106 6.99 1.35 -12.26
N ILE A 107 6.02 0.72 -11.58
CA ILE A 107 5.73 0.99 -10.17
C ILE A 107 6.96 0.67 -9.31
N LEU A 108 7.63 -0.45 -9.58
CA LEU A 108 8.86 -0.82 -8.87
C LEU A 108 9.96 0.23 -9.04
N ILE A 109 10.16 0.75 -10.24
CA ILE A 109 11.14 1.82 -10.51
C ILE A 109 10.76 3.11 -9.77
N ILE A 110 9.48 3.50 -9.77
CA ILE A 110 8.98 4.70 -9.07
C ILE A 110 9.27 4.61 -7.57
N LEU A 111 9.16 3.42 -6.96
CA LEU A 111 9.47 3.21 -5.55
C LEU A 111 10.99 3.08 -5.30
N ALA A 112 11.74 2.50 -6.22
CA ALA A 112 13.18 2.28 -6.06
C ALA A 112 13.97 3.60 -6.03
N VAL A 113 13.61 4.58 -6.86
CA VAL A 113 14.34 5.86 -6.94
C VAL A 113 14.38 6.60 -5.60
N PRO A 114 13.25 6.94 -4.96
CA PRO A 114 13.28 7.63 -3.66
C PRO A 114 13.90 6.77 -2.54
N THR A 115 13.73 5.45 -2.60
CA THR A 115 14.35 4.55 -1.63
C THR A 115 15.89 4.59 -1.72
N LEU A 116 16.44 4.54 -2.93
CA LEU A 116 17.89 4.66 -3.15
C LEU A 116 18.42 6.04 -2.73
N GLN A 117 17.67 7.11 -3.01
CA GLN A 117 18.04 8.46 -2.55
C GLN A 117 18.07 8.52 -1.02
N GLY A 118 17.10 7.90 -0.33
CA GLY A 118 17.07 7.81 1.12
C GLY A 118 18.29 7.06 1.69
N VAL A 119 18.69 5.95 1.08
CA VAL A 119 19.89 5.21 1.50
C VAL A 119 21.16 6.05 1.31
N VAL A 120 21.29 6.77 0.19
CA VAL A 120 22.42 7.66 -0.05
C VAL A 120 22.45 8.81 0.94
N LEU A 121 21.30 9.38 1.27
CA LEU A 121 21.18 10.43 2.27
C LEU A 121 21.60 9.94 3.66
N MET A 122 21.20 8.72 4.05
CA MET A 122 21.60 8.12 5.34
C MET A 122 23.09 7.82 5.42
N ASN A 123 23.74 7.45 4.31
CA ASN A 123 25.20 7.24 4.27
C ASN A 123 26.01 8.54 4.34
N ARG A 124 25.38 9.68 4.05
CA ARG A 124 25.96 11.01 4.21
C ARG A 124 25.48 11.60 5.54
N VAL A 125 25.73 10.94 6.66
CA VAL A 125 25.50 11.54 7.98
C VAL A 125 26.37 12.81 8.05
N PRO A 126 25.78 14.00 8.12
CA PRO A 126 26.55 15.22 8.24
C PRO A 126 27.34 15.14 9.53
N ASP A 127 28.64 15.34 9.47
CA ASP A 127 29.43 15.62 10.67
C ASP A 127 28.84 16.90 11.29
N PRO A 128 28.40 16.89 12.55
CA PRO A 128 27.86 18.08 13.23
C PRO A 128 28.85 19.28 13.20
N ASN A 129 30.11 19.03 12.91
CA ASN A 129 31.14 20.06 12.73
C ASN A 129 31.32 20.56 11.30
N ASP A 130 30.70 19.90 10.30
CA ASP A 130 30.82 20.28 8.90
C ASP A 130 29.70 21.26 8.49
N SER A 131 30.00 22.56 8.65
CA SER A 131 29.08 23.66 8.30
C SER A 131 28.67 23.69 6.84
N GLU A 132 29.51 23.17 5.92
CA GLU A 132 29.21 23.15 4.48
C GLU A 132 28.16 22.11 4.13
N THR A 133 28.18 20.98 4.81
CA THR A 133 27.19 19.91 4.62
C THR A 133 25.84 20.29 5.24
N LEU A 134 25.82 20.99 6.37
CA LEU A 134 24.62 21.50 7.03
C LEU A 134 23.90 22.55 6.16
N ASP A 135 24.65 23.47 5.57
CA ASP A 135 24.11 24.54 4.72
C ASP A 135 23.51 23.97 3.41
N LYS A 136 24.17 22.98 2.80
CA LYS A 136 23.63 22.25 1.62
C LYS A 136 22.35 21.46 1.90
N LEU A 137 22.15 21.06 3.15
CA LEU A 137 20.96 20.33 3.59
C LEU A 137 19.87 21.26 4.17
N GLY A 138 20.13 22.57 4.24
CA GLY A 138 19.21 23.55 4.81
C GLY A 138 18.93 23.34 6.30
N LEU A 139 19.86 22.69 7.03
CA LEU A 139 19.74 22.41 8.46
C LEU A 139 20.42 23.50 9.26
N ASP A 140 19.66 24.15 10.13
CA ASP A 140 20.21 25.04 11.14
C ASP A 140 20.80 24.24 12.32
N ARG A 141 21.94 24.68 12.84
CA ARG A 141 22.59 24.08 14.05
C ARG A 141 21.66 23.99 15.26
N SER A 142 20.72 24.92 15.37
CA SER A 142 19.74 24.92 16.45
C SER A 142 18.73 23.75 16.43
N ALA A 143 18.70 22.97 15.35
CA ALA A 143 17.82 21.81 15.20
C ALA A 143 18.50 20.49 15.61
N ILE A 144 19.81 20.51 15.96
CA ILE A 144 20.63 19.32 16.25
C ILE A 144 20.94 19.19 17.74
N ASP A 145 20.87 20.28 18.51
CA ASP A 145 20.96 20.32 19.97
C ASP A 145 19.57 20.08 20.62
#